data_e13fc650cb580c664fae36adc61e0a23
#
_entry.id   e13fc650cb580c664fae36adc61e0a23
#
_cell.length_a   1.000
_cell.length_b   1.000
_cell.length_c   1.000
_cell.angle_alpha   90.00
_cell.angle_beta   90.00
_cell.angle_gamma   90.00
#
_symmetry.space_group_name_H-M   'P 1'
#
loop_
_entity.id
_entity.type
_entity.pdbx_description
1 polymer ?
#
loop_
_entity_poly.entity_id
_entity_poly.type
_entity_poly.pdbx_seq_one_letter_code
_entity_poly.pdbx_strand_id
1 'polypeptide(L)'
;MRNRILFLFCLLSLFGGCGFQEPTQWKEWRDQFVLKDNPEGTISISEAITHSGGDEILIMAQVGGGKGDTFDNKVASFLVSEAPDKEHLGKPGHDPDGCPFCKQKLANAPTVTVGFETNDGKAIPVDARKLFGIKKGDVVVIKGKGSYEESTKMLTLNATGMHVVSR
;
A
#
# COMPACT_ATOMS: atom_id res chain seq x y z
N MET A 1 -45.45 -39.86 -47.95
CA MET A 1 -45.54 -38.50 -47.47
C MET A 1 -44.52 -38.37 -46.33
N ARG A 2 -43.43 -37.62 -46.55
CA ARG A 2 -42.25 -37.65 -45.68
C ARG A 2 -42.21 -36.42 -44.79
N ASN A 3 -42.37 -36.62 -43.47
CA ASN A 3 -42.16 -35.59 -42.46
C ASN A 3 -40.65 -35.33 -42.32
N ARG A 4 -40.21 -34.11 -42.64
CA ARG A 4 -38.89 -33.60 -42.30
C ARG A 4 -39.00 -32.80 -41.00
N ILE A 5 -38.55 -33.38 -39.91
CA ILE A 5 -38.38 -32.68 -38.64
C ILE A 5 -37.04 -31.93 -38.70
N LEU A 6 -37.16 -30.60 -38.68
CA LEU A 6 -36.02 -29.69 -38.64
C LEU A 6 -35.51 -29.58 -37.20
N PHE A 7 -34.39 -30.19 -36.91
CA PHE A 7 -33.72 -30.02 -35.60
C PHE A 7 -32.97 -28.68 -35.61
N LEU A 8 -33.55 -27.73 -34.90
CA LEU A 8 -32.92 -26.45 -34.65
C LEU A 8 -31.93 -26.62 -33.47
N PHE A 9 -30.62 -26.75 -33.79
CA PHE A 9 -29.55 -26.82 -32.83
C PHE A 9 -29.33 -25.41 -32.25
N CYS A 10 -29.89 -25.16 -31.06
CA CYS A 10 -29.61 -23.95 -30.29
C CYS A 10 -28.21 -24.09 -29.65
N LEU A 11 -27.18 -23.52 -30.31
CA LEU A 11 -25.84 -23.40 -29.74
C LEU A 11 -25.87 -22.32 -28.64
N LEU A 12 -26.13 -22.75 -27.39
CA LEU A 12 -25.86 -21.89 -26.23
C LEU A 12 -24.35 -21.78 -26.05
N SER A 13 -23.78 -20.68 -26.50
CA SER A 13 -22.42 -20.25 -26.21
C SER A 13 -22.31 -19.93 -24.71
N LEU A 14 -21.80 -20.87 -23.94
CA LEU A 14 -21.34 -20.63 -22.56
C LEU A 14 -20.10 -19.73 -22.60
N PHE A 15 -20.28 -18.42 -22.62
CA PHE A 15 -19.23 -17.49 -22.24
C PHE A 15 -19.02 -17.60 -20.74
N GLY A 16 -18.24 -18.60 -20.35
CA GLY A 16 -17.65 -18.70 -19.03
C GLY A 16 -16.64 -17.56 -18.89
N GLY A 17 -17.08 -16.41 -18.37
CA GLY A 17 -16.18 -15.37 -17.93
C GLY A 17 -15.33 -15.94 -16.79
N CYS A 18 -14.05 -16.19 -17.02
CA CYS A 18 -13.06 -16.37 -15.96
C CYS A 18 -12.94 -15.05 -15.18
N GLY A 19 -13.88 -14.77 -14.30
CA GLY A 19 -13.72 -13.77 -13.27
C GLY A 19 -12.60 -14.25 -12.34
N PHE A 20 -11.51 -13.48 -12.25
CA PHE A 20 -10.48 -13.72 -11.25
C PHE A 20 -11.14 -13.63 -9.87
N GLN A 21 -11.40 -14.76 -9.25
CA GLN A 21 -12.00 -14.82 -7.93
C GLN A 21 -10.88 -14.55 -6.92
N GLU A 22 -10.96 -13.40 -6.28
CA GLU A 22 -10.00 -13.00 -5.27
C GLU A 22 -10.06 -13.99 -4.08
N PRO A 23 -8.92 -14.44 -3.54
CA PRO A 23 -8.91 -15.33 -2.39
C PRO A 23 -9.62 -14.69 -1.18
N THR A 24 -10.48 -15.43 -0.50
CA THR A 24 -11.22 -14.96 0.69
C THR A 24 -10.28 -14.39 1.75
N GLN A 25 -9.10 -14.97 1.90
CA GLN A 25 -8.06 -14.54 2.84
C GLN A 25 -7.57 -13.11 2.59
N TRP A 26 -7.53 -12.64 1.33
CA TRP A 26 -7.14 -11.26 1.03
C TRP A 26 -8.17 -10.27 1.55
N LYS A 27 -9.44 -10.63 1.49
CA LYS A 27 -10.52 -9.81 2.06
C LYS A 27 -10.38 -9.73 3.58
N GLU A 28 -10.09 -10.85 4.25
CA GLU A 28 -9.87 -10.89 5.71
C GLU A 28 -8.72 -9.99 6.12
N TRP A 29 -7.58 -10.04 5.42
CA TRP A 29 -6.43 -9.17 5.68
C TRP A 29 -6.76 -7.69 5.43
N ARG A 30 -7.51 -7.36 4.36
CA ARG A 30 -7.95 -5.98 4.15
C ARG A 30 -8.87 -5.50 5.27
N ASP A 31 -9.82 -6.32 5.66
CA ASP A 31 -10.76 -5.97 6.74
C ASP A 31 -10.02 -5.77 8.08
N GLN A 32 -8.91 -6.48 8.29
CA GLN A 32 -8.06 -6.35 9.47
C GLN A 32 -7.23 -5.06 9.46
N PHE A 33 -6.61 -4.72 8.32
CA PHE A 33 -5.60 -3.65 8.27
C PHE A 33 -6.10 -2.33 7.69
N VAL A 34 -7.17 -2.33 6.89
CA VAL A 34 -7.69 -1.08 6.32
C VAL A 34 -8.56 -0.36 7.33
N LEU A 35 -8.10 0.81 7.77
CA LEU A 35 -8.85 1.69 8.69
C LEU A 35 -9.95 2.41 7.91
N LYS A 36 -11.17 2.43 8.48
CA LYS A 36 -12.34 3.07 7.86
C LYS A 36 -12.24 4.59 7.89
N ASP A 37 -11.73 5.12 8.99
CA ASP A 37 -11.60 6.54 9.22
C ASP A 37 -10.13 6.95 9.16
N ASN A 38 -9.88 8.20 8.79
CA ASN A 38 -8.54 8.79 8.82
C ASN A 38 -8.15 9.11 10.27
N PRO A 39 -7.17 8.41 10.87
CA PRO A 39 -6.79 8.68 12.26
C PRO A 39 -6.14 10.06 12.39
N GLU A 40 -6.40 10.73 13.50
CA GLU A 40 -5.77 11.98 13.87
C GLU A 40 -4.51 11.76 14.74
N GLY A 41 -3.64 12.77 14.84
CA GLY A 41 -2.44 12.71 15.68
C GLY A 41 -1.25 12.04 15.00
N THR A 42 -1.16 12.13 13.67
CA THR A 42 -0.01 11.64 12.91
C THR A 42 1.23 12.47 13.18
N ILE A 43 2.38 11.79 13.29
CA ILE A 43 3.70 12.40 13.38
C ILE A 43 4.46 12.27 12.06
N SER A 44 5.51 13.04 11.89
CA SER A 44 6.43 12.93 10.74
C SER A 44 7.30 11.68 10.84
N ILE A 45 7.88 11.24 9.71
CA ILE A 45 8.86 10.14 9.73
C ILE A 45 10.09 10.51 10.55
N SER A 46 10.56 11.75 10.44
CA SER A 46 11.69 12.24 11.23
C SER A 46 11.43 12.19 12.72
N GLU A 47 10.23 12.50 13.15
CA GLU A 47 9.80 12.39 14.55
C GLU A 47 9.64 10.94 14.98
N ALA A 48 9.07 10.08 14.12
CA ALA A 48 8.90 8.66 14.37
C ALA A 48 10.24 7.94 14.64
N ILE A 49 11.32 8.32 13.95
CA ILE A 49 12.66 7.78 14.17
C ILE A 49 13.14 8.04 15.60
N THR A 50 12.82 9.19 16.17
CA THR A 50 13.22 9.54 17.57
C THR A 50 12.37 8.84 18.61
N HIS A 51 11.16 8.40 18.27
CA HIS A 51 10.19 7.74 19.17
C HIS A 51 10.15 6.21 19.02
N SER A 52 11.04 5.62 18.19
CA SER A 52 10.97 4.19 17.82
C SER A 52 11.42 3.21 18.92
N GLY A 53 10.94 3.40 20.12
CA GLY A 53 11.21 2.54 21.28
C GLY A 53 10.30 1.31 21.43
N GLY A 54 9.58 0.91 20.37
CA GLY A 54 8.63 -0.22 20.41
C GLY A 54 7.19 0.18 20.70
N ASP A 55 6.92 1.45 20.92
CA ASP A 55 5.58 1.99 21.07
C ASP A 55 4.82 1.99 19.73
N GLU A 56 3.51 2.01 19.81
CA GLU A 56 2.66 2.15 18.64
C GLU A 56 2.69 3.60 18.16
N ILE A 57 3.09 3.81 16.92
CA ILE A 57 3.19 5.13 16.28
C ILE A 57 2.21 5.24 15.14
N LEU A 58 1.85 6.48 14.82
CA LEU A 58 0.94 6.82 13.73
C LEU A 58 1.62 7.85 12.84
N ILE A 59 1.99 7.45 11.64
CA ILE A 59 2.68 8.31 10.69
C ILE A 59 1.81 8.65 9.48
N MET A 60 1.96 9.87 8.94
CA MET A 60 1.48 10.22 7.61
C MET A 60 2.67 10.20 6.65
N ALA A 61 2.57 9.43 5.57
CA ALA A 61 3.67 9.21 4.66
C ALA A 61 3.20 9.09 3.20
N GLN A 62 4.12 9.32 2.26
CA GLN A 62 3.90 9.05 0.84
C GLN A 62 4.51 7.72 0.45
N VAL A 63 3.76 6.91 -0.28
CA VAL A 63 4.24 5.62 -0.81
C VAL A 63 5.34 5.85 -1.84
N GLY A 64 6.51 5.31 -1.57
CA GLY A 64 7.72 5.50 -2.38
C GLY A 64 8.76 6.36 -1.68
N GLY A 65 9.78 6.74 -2.43
CA GLY A 65 10.95 7.47 -1.96
C GLY A 65 12.17 6.56 -1.80
N GLY A 66 13.33 7.21 -1.56
CA GLY A 66 14.58 6.48 -1.46
C GLY A 66 15.12 5.95 -2.78
N LYS A 67 16.17 5.10 -2.67
CA LYS A 67 16.90 4.52 -3.80
C LYS A 67 16.62 3.03 -3.88
N GLY A 68 15.46 2.62 -4.30
CA GLY A 68 15.15 1.19 -4.40
C GLY A 68 13.75 0.92 -4.90
N ASP A 69 13.42 -0.34 -4.94
CA ASP A 69 12.06 -0.76 -5.29
C ASP A 69 11.09 -0.34 -4.19
N THR A 70 10.05 0.36 -4.59
CA THR A 70 9.02 0.83 -3.64
C THR A 70 8.25 -0.33 -3.02
N PHE A 71 8.04 -1.42 -3.75
CA PHE A 71 7.23 -2.56 -3.31
C PHE A 71 8.00 -3.86 -3.36
N ASP A 72 7.80 -4.69 -2.36
CA ASP A 72 8.14 -6.11 -2.48
C ASP A 72 7.03 -6.83 -3.26
N ASN A 73 7.41 -7.60 -4.27
CA ASN A 73 6.47 -8.32 -5.12
C ASN A 73 6.01 -9.67 -4.55
N LYS A 74 6.56 -10.09 -3.42
CA LYS A 74 6.28 -11.39 -2.78
C LYS A 74 5.48 -11.25 -1.49
N VAL A 75 5.69 -10.15 -0.77
CA VAL A 75 5.05 -9.91 0.54
C VAL A 75 4.41 -8.53 0.60
N ALA A 76 3.48 -8.33 1.53
CA ALA A 76 2.85 -7.05 1.78
C ALA A 76 3.81 -6.11 2.51
N SER A 77 4.79 -5.61 1.75
CA SER A 77 5.78 -4.66 2.24
C SER A 77 6.07 -3.61 1.18
N PHE A 78 6.31 -2.38 1.63
CA PHE A 78 6.63 -1.26 0.76
C PHE A 78 7.38 -0.17 1.50
N LEU A 79 8.07 0.69 0.73
CA LEU A 79 8.74 1.87 1.24
C LEU A 79 7.79 3.07 1.25
N VAL A 80 7.93 3.88 2.29
CA VAL A 80 7.31 5.20 2.38
C VAL A 80 8.36 6.24 2.73
N SER A 81 8.10 7.47 2.31
CA SER A 81 8.91 8.64 2.64
C SER A 81 8.05 9.71 3.28
N GLU A 82 8.67 10.78 3.75
CA GLU A 82 7.97 11.94 4.30
C GLU A 82 6.85 12.39 3.36
N ALA A 83 5.64 12.57 3.91
CA ALA A 83 4.52 13.10 3.13
C ALA A 83 4.84 14.52 2.66
N PRO A 84 4.42 14.92 1.43
CA PRO A 84 4.54 16.29 1.00
C PRO A 84 3.79 17.22 1.95
N ASP A 85 4.32 18.43 2.13
CA ASP A 85 3.64 19.47 2.92
C ASP A 85 2.21 19.67 2.41
N LYS A 86 1.28 19.94 3.33
CA LYS A 86 -0.15 20.17 3.01
C LYS A 86 -0.37 21.19 1.90
N GLU A 87 0.55 22.16 1.78
CA GLU A 87 0.53 23.17 0.70
C GLU A 87 0.82 22.59 -0.70
N HIS A 88 1.46 21.41 -0.78
CA HIS A 88 1.80 20.74 -2.04
C HIS A 88 0.84 19.58 -2.35
N LEU A 89 0.06 19.12 -1.35
CA LEU A 89 -0.96 18.10 -1.57
C LEU A 89 -2.10 18.71 -2.40
N GLY A 90 -2.25 18.21 -3.63
CA GLY A 90 -3.39 18.58 -4.48
C GLY A 90 -3.28 19.89 -5.23
N LYS A 91 -2.10 20.51 -5.37
CA LYS A 91 -1.92 21.65 -6.29
C LYS A 91 -2.09 21.16 -7.74
N PRO A 92 -3.09 21.66 -8.48
CA PRO A 92 -3.26 21.31 -9.90
C PRO A 92 -1.98 21.70 -10.68
N GLY A 93 -1.43 20.73 -11.44
CA GLY A 93 -0.32 20.98 -12.35
C GLY A 93 1.09 20.77 -11.77
N HIS A 94 1.23 20.40 -10.50
CA HIS A 94 2.53 20.00 -9.97
C HIS A 94 2.71 18.47 -10.08
N ASP A 95 3.59 18.05 -10.99
CA ASP A 95 4.03 16.67 -11.12
C ASP A 95 5.33 16.46 -10.33
N PRO A 96 5.29 15.81 -9.15
CA PRO A 96 6.50 15.55 -8.36
C PRO A 96 7.52 14.68 -9.11
N ASP A 97 7.05 13.79 -9.98
CA ASP A 97 7.89 12.91 -10.80
C ASP A 97 8.53 13.66 -11.97
N GLY A 98 7.96 14.79 -12.37
CA GLY A 98 8.53 15.69 -13.39
C GLY A 98 9.52 16.72 -12.83
N CYS A 99 9.46 17.02 -11.52
CA CYS A 99 10.23 18.09 -10.89
C CYS A 99 11.61 17.58 -10.40
N PRO A 100 12.75 18.08 -10.93
CA PRO A 100 14.09 17.66 -10.49
C PRO A 100 14.36 17.89 -9.00
N PHE A 101 13.86 19.00 -8.46
CA PHE A 101 14.01 19.36 -7.03
C PHE A 101 13.22 18.39 -6.13
N CYS A 102 12.00 18.04 -6.53
CA CYS A 102 11.18 17.07 -5.80
C CYS A 102 11.82 15.70 -5.82
N LYS A 103 12.35 15.25 -6.97
CA LYS A 103 13.11 13.99 -7.11
C LYS A 103 14.32 13.96 -6.18
N GLN A 104 15.10 15.03 -6.12
CA GLN A 104 16.27 15.09 -5.27
C GLN A 104 15.90 15.10 -3.78
N LYS A 105 14.86 15.87 -3.40
CA LYS A 105 14.33 15.89 -2.04
C LYS A 105 13.84 14.51 -1.63
N LEU A 106 13.07 13.85 -2.49
CA LEU A 106 12.51 12.53 -2.24
C LEU A 106 13.60 11.42 -2.17
N ALA A 107 14.64 11.51 -3.00
CA ALA A 107 15.75 10.55 -2.99
C ALA A 107 16.60 10.61 -1.72
N ASN A 108 16.62 11.75 -1.02
CA ASN A 108 17.39 11.97 0.21
C ASN A 108 16.49 12.01 1.46
N ALA A 109 15.18 11.91 1.30
CA ALA A 109 14.26 11.89 2.42
C ALA A 109 14.44 10.60 3.24
N PRO A 110 14.28 10.66 4.58
CA PRO A 110 14.24 9.47 5.39
C PRO A 110 13.10 8.57 4.91
N THR A 111 13.39 7.28 4.83
CA THR A 111 12.43 6.26 4.38
C THR A 111 12.15 5.27 5.49
N VAL A 112 10.94 4.73 5.47
CA VAL A 112 10.47 3.69 6.38
C VAL A 112 10.04 2.49 5.53
N THR A 113 10.47 1.31 5.95
CA THR A 113 9.93 0.06 5.43
C THR A 113 8.67 -0.28 6.22
N VAL A 114 7.55 -0.39 5.53
CA VAL A 114 6.27 -0.82 6.11
C VAL A 114 6.04 -2.28 5.76
N GLY A 115 5.78 -3.11 6.76
CA GLY A 115 5.44 -4.52 6.59
C GLY A 115 4.13 -4.87 7.27
N PHE A 116 3.41 -5.84 6.72
CA PHE A 116 2.20 -6.41 7.31
C PHE A 116 2.42 -7.88 7.62
N GLU A 117 2.06 -8.28 8.82
CA GLU A 117 2.25 -9.63 9.32
C GLU A 117 0.92 -10.28 9.69
N THR A 118 0.85 -11.58 9.53
CA THR A 118 -0.23 -12.41 10.03
C THR A 118 -0.16 -12.52 11.56
N ASN A 119 -1.20 -13.05 12.20
CA ASN A 119 -1.25 -13.20 13.65
C ASN A 119 -0.14 -14.11 14.23
N ASP A 120 0.47 -14.95 13.39
CA ASP A 120 1.61 -15.81 13.74
C ASP A 120 2.98 -15.16 13.45
N GLY A 121 3.00 -13.86 13.15
CA GLY A 121 4.22 -13.07 12.97
C GLY A 121 4.94 -13.31 11.64
N LYS A 122 4.26 -13.87 10.65
CA LYS A 122 4.82 -14.06 9.30
C LYS A 122 4.37 -12.95 8.37
N ALA A 123 5.27 -12.48 7.52
CA ALA A 123 4.91 -11.54 6.48
C ALA A 123 3.79 -12.08 5.60
N ILE A 124 2.78 -11.26 5.30
CA ILE A 124 1.67 -11.61 4.42
C ILE A 124 2.21 -11.86 3.01
N PRO A 125 2.06 -13.07 2.45
CA PRO A 125 2.70 -13.48 1.18
C PRO A 125 1.92 -12.98 -0.05
N VAL A 126 1.65 -11.67 -0.11
CA VAL A 126 0.93 -10.99 -1.19
C VAL A 126 1.54 -9.62 -1.41
N ASP A 127 1.75 -9.23 -2.66
CA ASP A 127 2.15 -7.87 -3.02
C ASP A 127 1.14 -6.84 -2.49
N ALA A 128 1.63 -5.83 -1.75
CA ALA A 128 0.81 -4.79 -1.14
C ALA A 128 -0.08 -4.04 -2.15
N ARG A 129 0.39 -3.89 -3.40
CA ARG A 129 -0.40 -3.28 -4.48
C ARG A 129 -1.66 -4.09 -4.80
N LYS A 130 -1.52 -5.42 -4.82
CA LYS A 130 -2.64 -6.34 -5.07
C LYS A 130 -3.56 -6.40 -3.87
N LEU A 131 -2.99 -6.41 -2.66
CA LEU A 131 -3.75 -6.54 -1.44
C LEU A 131 -4.56 -5.27 -1.12
N PHE A 132 -3.92 -4.10 -1.18
CA PHE A 132 -4.51 -2.82 -0.72
C PHE A 132 -4.89 -1.85 -1.86
N GLY A 133 -4.51 -2.16 -3.11
CA GLY A 133 -4.76 -1.28 -4.26
C GLY A 133 -3.95 0.02 -4.23
N ILE A 134 -2.87 0.07 -3.45
CA ILE A 134 -2.00 1.24 -3.34
C ILE A 134 -0.99 1.30 -4.50
N LYS A 135 -0.53 2.51 -4.78
CA LYS A 135 0.48 2.78 -5.81
C LYS A 135 1.50 3.80 -5.31
N LYS A 136 2.62 3.90 -6.01
CA LYS A 136 3.62 4.93 -5.74
C LYS A 136 2.98 6.32 -5.87
N GLY A 137 3.27 7.19 -4.91
CA GLY A 137 2.72 8.54 -4.83
C GLY A 137 1.47 8.67 -3.96
N ASP A 138 0.76 7.58 -3.64
CA ASP A 138 -0.37 7.64 -2.71
C ASP A 138 0.09 8.16 -1.35
N VAL A 139 -0.75 8.97 -0.71
CA VAL A 139 -0.53 9.40 0.68
C VAL A 139 -1.34 8.50 1.60
N VAL A 140 -0.65 7.94 2.59
CA VAL A 140 -1.23 6.98 3.52
C VAL A 140 -0.96 7.40 4.97
N VAL A 141 -1.89 7.07 5.85
CA VAL A 141 -1.67 7.07 7.30
C VAL A 141 -1.46 5.63 7.73
N ILE A 142 -0.38 5.37 8.43
CA ILE A 142 0.00 4.02 8.87
C ILE A 142 0.14 4.03 10.38
N LYS A 143 -0.54 3.09 11.02
CA LYS A 143 -0.46 2.78 12.44
C LYS A 143 0.33 1.49 12.62
N GLY A 144 1.29 1.47 13.54
CA GLY A 144 2.08 0.26 13.76
C GLY A 144 3.17 0.42 14.81
N LYS A 145 3.94 -0.64 15.03
CA LYS A 145 5.08 -0.65 15.95
C LYS A 145 6.37 -0.40 15.17
N GLY A 146 7.09 0.65 15.60
CA GLY A 146 8.37 1.04 15.02
C GLY A 146 9.54 0.27 15.62
N SER A 147 10.48 -0.16 14.78
CA SER A 147 11.79 -0.66 15.16
C SER A 147 12.86 0.06 14.35
N TYR A 148 13.71 0.80 15.03
CA TYR A 148 14.82 1.53 14.40
C TYR A 148 16.12 0.75 14.53
N GLU A 149 16.77 0.50 13.41
CA GLU A 149 18.09 -0.16 13.37
C GLU A 149 19.17 0.89 13.12
N GLU A 150 19.97 1.16 14.15
CA GLU A 150 20.97 2.23 14.14
C GLU A 150 22.10 1.97 13.13
N SER A 151 22.48 0.72 12.93
CA SER A 151 23.56 0.31 12.00
C SER A 151 23.23 0.62 10.56
N THR A 152 21.98 0.47 10.18
CA THR A 152 21.48 0.73 8.81
C THR A 152 20.78 2.08 8.70
N LYS A 153 20.49 2.75 9.82
CA LYS A 153 19.68 3.97 9.91
C LYS A 153 18.29 3.80 9.27
N MET A 154 17.73 2.61 9.41
CA MET A 154 16.43 2.27 8.84
C MET A 154 15.39 2.10 9.94
N LEU A 155 14.25 2.76 9.75
CA LEU A 155 13.04 2.51 10.51
C LEU A 155 12.19 1.47 9.77
N THR A 156 11.84 0.42 10.47
CA THR A 156 10.85 -0.57 10.01
C THR A 156 9.58 -0.43 10.84
N LEU A 157 8.44 -0.40 10.17
CA LEU A 157 7.14 -0.29 10.82
C LEU A 157 6.34 -1.56 10.55
N ASN A 158 6.08 -2.33 11.62
CA ASN A 158 5.13 -3.44 11.54
C ASN A 158 3.72 -2.87 11.69
N ALA A 159 3.00 -2.77 10.57
CA ALA A 159 1.73 -2.09 10.49
C ALA A 159 0.59 -2.89 11.12
N THR A 160 -0.18 -2.23 11.97
CA THR A 160 -1.43 -2.73 12.57
C THR A 160 -2.66 -2.11 11.90
N GLY A 161 -2.47 -1.04 11.12
CA GLY A 161 -3.54 -0.38 10.37
C GLY A 161 -3.02 0.59 9.32
N MET A 162 -3.79 0.80 8.27
CA MET A 162 -3.49 1.73 7.20
C MET A 162 -4.77 2.40 6.66
N HIS A 163 -4.68 3.70 6.40
CA HIS A 163 -5.72 4.48 5.71
C HIS A 163 -5.12 5.19 4.50
N VAL A 164 -5.79 5.16 3.35
CA VAL A 164 -5.35 5.87 2.13
C VAL A 164 -6.02 7.24 2.11
N VAL A 165 -5.24 8.30 2.26
CA VAL A 165 -5.72 9.70 2.34
C VAL A 165 -5.99 10.28 0.97
N SER A 166 -5.07 10.04 0.01
CA SER A 166 -5.21 10.51 -1.38
C SER A 166 -4.52 9.55 -2.36
N ARG A 167 -5.01 9.55 -3.58
CA ARG A 167 -4.51 8.73 -4.70
C ARG A 167 -4.14 9.58 -5.90
#